data_8333b62685885324d337d6cd7bc01a8e
#
_entry.id   8333b62685885324d337d6cd7bc01a8e
#
_cell.length_a   1.000
_cell.length_b   1.000
_cell.length_c   1.000
_cell.angle_alpha   90.00
_cell.angle_beta   90.00
_cell.angle_gamma   90.00
#
_symmetry.space_group_name_H-M   'P 1'
#
loop_
_entity.id
_entity.type
_entity.pdbx_description
1 polymer ?
#
loop_
_entity_poly.entity_id
_entity_poly.type
_entity_poly.pdbx_seq_one_letter_code
_entity_poly.pdbx_strand_id
1 'polypeptide(L)'
;MLDSYIFALCRYAERTGLLQPEDLVFARNALLEALQLDSFDEAAAPAEASLADILQVLTGDAVARGVCPDNQVARDLFDTKLMGVLTPRPHEVRTCFRTLYQISPQKATDWFYRFSQDTNYIRRDRIAKDKKWTYACEYGELDITINLSKPEKDPRAIAAAKLAPQSGYPKCALCAENEGYAGRMNHPARQNHRIIPLELDSGSWYLQYSPYVYYNEHCIVLNAEHTPMRISAATFRRLLDFTKLFPHYFLGSNADLPIVGGSILSHDHFQGGHYTFAMEKAPVETPVSFAGFPDIAAGIVKWPMSVLRLTGSDPDRLCQLAEKILTAWRGYTDEAAMVFAETDGTPHNTITPIARRRGEDFELDLVLRNNLTTPEHPLGLYHPHEQLHHIKKENIGLIEVMGLAVLPARLDKELALLKDAILSGRDLRADETLQKHADWAEALQGRYTFTPENTEQILQQEVGAVFMQVLEDAGIYKRTPAGQSAFLRFTASV
;
A
#
# COMPACT_ATOMS: atom_id res chain seq x y z
N MET A 1 -25.73 -12.10 28.93
CA MET A 1 -24.39 -12.35 28.29
C MET A 1 -24.15 -11.36 27.17
N LEU A 2 -25.05 -11.17 26.19
CA LEU A 2 -24.85 -10.25 25.06
C LEU A 2 -24.72 -8.79 25.52
N ASP A 3 -25.57 -8.39 26.50
CA ASP A 3 -25.54 -7.05 27.11
C ASP A 3 -24.15 -6.67 27.66
N SER A 4 -23.41 -7.64 28.22
CA SER A 4 -22.07 -7.43 28.73
C SER A 4 -21.11 -7.03 27.61
N TYR A 5 -21.27 -7.57 26.39
CA TYR A 5 -20.44 -7.20 25.23
C TYR A 5 -20.88 -5.88 24.58
N ILE A 6 -22.19 -5.58 24.56
CA ILE A 6 -22.67 -4.26 24.13
C ILE A 6 -22.13 -3.19 25.08
N PHE A 7 -22.16 -3.44 26.38
CA PHE A 7 -21.62 -2.52 27.38
C PHE A 7 -20.10 -2.37 27.21
N ALA A 8 -19.37 -3.48 27.02
CA ALA A 8 -17.93 -3.45 26.76
C ALA A 8 -17.57 -2.62 25.50
N LEU A 9 -18.38 -2.72 24.44
CA LEU A 9 -18.20 -1.93 23.22
C LEU A 9 -18.42 -0.44 23.46
N CYS A 10 -19.47 -0.06 24.23
CA CYS A 10 -19.70 1.33 24.64
C CYS A 10 -18.54 1.88 25.49
N ARG A 11 -18.05 1.11 26.46
CA ARG A 11 -16.90 1.49 27.30
C ARG A 11 -15.60 1.59 26.51
N TYR A 12 -15.42 0.73 25.51
CA TYR A 12 -14.31 0.86 24.58
C TYR A 12 -14.36 2.20 23.85
N ALA A 13 -15.50 2.57 23.30
CA ALA A 13 -15.68 3.82 22.57
C ALA A 13 -15.45 5.06 23.46
N GLU A 14 -15.93 5.05 24.70
CA GLU A 14 -15.68 6.11 25.70
C GLU A 14 -14.18 6.22 26.01
N ARG A 15 -13.53 5.10 26.34
CA ARG A 15 -12.09 5.06 26.69
C ARG A 15 -11.17 5.52 25.54
N THR A 16 -11.55 5.24 24.31
CA THR A 16 -10.77 5.65 23.11
C THR A 16 -11.14 7.05 22.61
N GLY A 17 -12.12 7.71 23.26
CA GLY A 17 -12.57 9.04 22.87
C GLY A 17 -13.41 9.09 21.59
N LEU A 18 -13.93 7.95 21.15
CA LEU A 18 -14.89 7.89 20.04
C LEU A 18 -16.27 8.39 20.45
N LEU A 19 -16.63 8.24 21.73
CA LEU A 19 -17.88 8.75 22.32
C LEU A 19 -17.58 9.63 23.52
N GLN A 20 -18.42 10.64 23.71
CA GLN A 20 -18.51 11.39 24.95
C GLN A 20 -19.47 10.68 25.92
N PRO A 21 -19.32 10.86 27.25
CA PRO A 21 -20.19 10.26 28.23
C PRO A 21 -21.68 10.52 27.98
N GLU A 22 -22.01 11.71 27.47
CA GLU A 22 -23.37 12.15 27.16
C GLU A 22 -24.03 11.36 26.02
N ASP A 23 -23.22 10.77 25.13
CA ASP A 23 -23.68 10.03 23.94
C ASP A 23 -23.86 8.52 24.21
N LEU A 24 -23.47 8.01 25.39
CA LEU A 24 -23.44 6.58 25.67
C LEU A 24 -24.82 5.91 25.54
N VAL A 25 -25.89 6.55 26.07
CA VAL A 25 -27.26 6.01 25.99
C VAL A 25 -27.72 5.99 24.52
N PHE A 26 -27.49 7.06 23.79
CA PHE A 26 -27.83 7.15 22.38
C PHE A 26 -27.14 6.06 21.57
N ALA A 27 -25.82 5.92 21.73
CA ALA A 27 -25.03 4.92 21.03
C ALA A 27 -25.45 3.48 21.36
N ARG A 28 -25.71 3.19 22.65
CA ARG A 28 -26.25 1.90 23.11
C ARG A 28 -27.58 1.56 22.41
N ASN A 29 -28.51 2.50 22.36
CA ASN A 29 -29.79 2.28 21.69
C ASN A 29 -29.65 2.06 20.19
N ALA A 30 -28.74 2.78 19.52
CA ALA A 30 -28.43 2.54 18.12
C ALA A 30 -27.70 1.20 17.85
N LEU A 31 -26.91 0.71 18.81
CA LEU A 31 -26.33 -0.65 18.75
C LEU A 31 -27.44 -1.72 18.91
N LEU A 32 -28.42 -1.51 19.84
CA LEU A 32 -29.55 -2.40 19.98
C LEU A 32 -30.38 -2.49 18.69
N GLU A 33 -30.67 -1.35 18.06
CA GLU A 33 -31.32 -1.30 16.74
C GLU A 33 -30.53 -2.08 15.69
N ALA A 34 -29.21 -1.84 15.58
CA ALA A 34 -28.36 -2.52 14.61
C ALA A 34 -28.32 -4.04 14.82
N LEU A 35 -28.38 -4.48 16.08
CA LEU A 35 -28.41 -5.88 16.50
C LEU A 35 -29.84 -6.49 16.49
N GLN A 36 -30.86 -5.69 16.23
CA GLN A 36 -32.26 -6.08 16.31
C GLN A 36 -32.63 -6.68 17.69
N LEU A 37 -32.33 -5.92 18.75
CA LEU A 37 -32.65 -6.24 20.15
C LEU A 37 -33.57 -5.19 20.73
N ASP A 38 -34.59 -5.63 21.52
CA ASP A 38 -35.64 -4.77 22.09
C ASP A 38 -35.34 -4.33 23.53
N SER A 39 -34.32 -4.93 24.17
CA SER A 39 -34.05 -4.68 25.59
C SER A 39 -32.56 -4.76 25.89
N PHE A 40 -32.18 -4.14 27.01
CA PHE A 40 -30.83 -4.14 27.54
C PHE A 40 -30.85 -4.27 29.06
N ASP A 41 -30.08 -5.17 29.62
CA ASP A 41 -29.90 -5.30 31.06
C ASP A 41 -28.86 -4.30 31.57
N GLU A 42 -29.32 -3.22 32.22
CA GLU A 42 -28.46 -2.18 32.79
C GLU A 42 -27.59 -2.66 33.97
N ALA A 43 -27.96 -3.79 34.58
CA ALA A 43 -27.16 -4.40 35.66
C ALA A 43 -26.02 -5.30 35.11
N ALA A 44 -25.95 -5.53 33.81
CA ALA A 44 -24.87 -6.32 33.18
C ALA A 44 -23.52 -5.65 33.39
N ALA A 45 -22.52 -6.39 33.89
CA ALA A 45 -21.16 -5.93 33.96
C ALA A 45 -20.53 -5.99 32.53
N PRO A 46 -19.66 -5.03 32.15
CA PRO A 46 -18.98 -5.09 30.85
C PRO A 46 -18.05 -6.31 30.77
N ALA A 47 -18.02 -6.97 29.61
CA ALA A 47 -17.12 -8.09 29.37
C ALA A 47 -15.65 -7.59 29.33
N GLU A 48 -14.76 -8.33 29.97
CA GLU A 48 -13.30 -8.11 29.81
C GLU A 48 -12.82 -8.82 28.55
N ALA A 49 -12.80 -8.12 27.41
CA ALA A 49 -12.44 -8.68 26.12
C ALA A 49 -11.77 -7.64 25.21
N SER A 50 -11.01 -8.10 24.24
CA SER A 50 -10.46 -7.23 23.19
C SER A 50 -11.57 -6.75 22.25
N LEU A 51 -11.35 -5.64 21.52
CA LEU A 51 -12.30 -5.16 20.51
C LEU A 51 -12.65 -6.26 19.49
N ALA A 52 -11.65 -7.03 19.06
CA ALA A 52 -11.86 -8.12 18.09
C ALA A 52 -12.79 -9.20 18.65
N ASP A 53 -12.60 -9.61 19.91
CA ASP A 53 -13.44 -10.60 20.57
C ASP A 53 -14.88 -10.07 20.78
N ILE A 54 -15.01 -8.80 21.21
CA ILE A 54 -16.31 -8.13 21.36
C ILE A 54 -17.09 -8.17 20.03
N LEU A 55 -16.46 -7.72 18.93
CA LEU A 55 -17.10 -7.69 17.62
C LEU A 55 -17.38 -9.11 17.10
N GLN A 56 -16.50 -10.07 17.38
CA GLN A 56 -16.71 -11.47 17.00
C GLN A 56 -17.94 -12.06 17.70
N VAL A 57 -18.12 -11.81 19.00
CA VAL A 57 -19.28 -12.29 19.77
C VAL A 57 -20.57 -11.63 19.28
N LEU A 58 -20.61 -10.30 19.14
CA LEU A 58 -21.79 -9.57 18.69
C LEU A 58 -22.21 -9.96 17.27
N THR A 59 -21.23 -10.10 16.36
CA THR A 59 -21.48 -10.54 14.97
C THR A 59 -21.90 -12.01 14.92
N GLY A 60 -21.29 -12.87 15.75
CA GLY A 60 -21.63 -14.28 15.86
C GLY A 60 -23.07 -14.50 16.34
N ASP A 61 -23.52 -13.74 17.33
CA ASP A 61 -24.92 -13.74 17.79
C ASP A 61 -25.88 -13.26 16.68
N ALA A 62 -25.53 -12.17 15.99
CA ALA A 62 -26.33 -11.68 14.88
C ALA A 62 -26.47 -12.72 13.75
N VAL A 63 -25.42 -13.49 13.47
CA VAL A 63 -25.47 -14.63 12.53
C VAL A 63 -26.37 -15.73 13.05
N ALA A 64 -26.23 -16.14 14.32
CA ALA A 64 -27.03 -17.20 14.92
C ALA A 64 -28.53 -16.86 14.91
N ARG A 65 -28.89 -15.58 15.06
CA ARG A 65 -30.28 -15.10 14.98
C ARG A 65 -30.79 -14.80 13.56
N GLY A 66 -29.93 -14.95 12.53
CA GLY A 66 -30.27 -14.67 11.14
C GLY A 66 -30.32 -13.18 10.78
N VAL A 67 -29.79 -12.29 11.63
CA VAL A 67 -29.68 -10.85 11.37
C VAL A 67 -28.55 -10.54 10.39
N CYS A 68 -27.48 -11.34 10.41
CA CYS A 68 -26.34 -11.25 9.53
C CYS A 68 -26.12 -12.56 8.78
N PRO A 69 -25.93 -12.58 7.45
CA PRO A 69 -25.55 -13.78 6.71
C PRO A 69 -24.21 -14.37 7.16
N ASP A 70 -24.09 -15.70 7.17
CA ASP A 70 -22.88 -16.40 7.58
C ASP A 70 -21.83 -16.50 6.44
N ASN A 71 -21.20 -15.39 6.14
CA ASN A 71 -20.02 -15.34 5.28
C ASN A 71 -19.12 -14.16 5.70
N GLN A 72 -17.83 -14.24 5.37
CA GLN A 72 -16.85 -13.24 5.82
C GLN A 72 -17.18 -11.81 5.38
N VAL A 73 -17.68 -11.62 4.16
CA VAL A 73 -18.02 -10.27 3.64
C VAL A 73 -19.17 -9.68 4.46
N ALA A 74 -20.24 -10.45 4.70
CA ALA A 74 -21.38 -9.98 5.48
C ALA A 74 -20.98 -9.68 6.93
N ARG A 75 -20.14 -10.53 7.54
CA ARG A 75 -19.58 -10.28 8.88
C ARG A 75 -18.77 -8.99 8.92
N ASP A 76 -17.94 -8.72 7.90
CA ASP A 76 -17.14 -7.48 7.79
C ASP A 76 -18.03 -6.24 7.57
N LEU A 77 -19.12 -6.36 6.83
CA LEU A 77 -20.11 -5.29 6.68
C LEU A 77 -20.81 -5.00 7.99
N PHE A 78 -21.16 -6.05 8.74
CA PHE A 78 -21.93 -5.95 9.98
C PHE A 78 -21.10 -5.37 11.13
N ASP A 79 -19.87 -5.86 11.35
CA ASP A 79 -18.99 -5.30 12.39
C ASP A 79 -18.62 -3.84 12.10
N THR A 80 -18.43 -3.49 10.81
CA THR A 80 -18.22 -2.10 10.40
C THR A 80 -19.47 -1.24 10.66
N LYS A 81 -20.68 -1.80 10.51
CA LYS A 81 -21.93 -1.12 10.88
C LYS A 81 -21.96 -0.81 12.38
N LEU A 82 -21.61 -1.78 13.23
CA LEU A 82 -21.55 -1.57 14.69
C LEU A 82 -20.53 -0.47 15.06
N MET A 83 -19.34 -0.52 14.49
CA MET A 83 -18.33 0.51 14.71
C MET A 83 -18.73 1.87 14.14
N GLY A 84 -19.50 1.89 13.06
CA GLY A 84 -20.04 3.11 12.45
C GLY A 84 -20.97 3.88 13.37
N VAL A 85 -21.73 3.18 14.23
CA VAL A 85 -22.57 3.80 15.27
C VAL A 85 -21.73 4.62 16.25
N LEU A 86 -20.52 4.14 16.57
CA LEU A 86 -19.62 4.71 17.56
C LEU A 86 -18.65 5.74 16.98
N THR A 87 -18.62 5.88 15.66
CA THR A 87 -17.63 6.72 14.98
C THR A 87 -18.13 8.16 14.89
N PRO A 88 -17.39 9.16 15.42
CA PRO A 88 -17.73 10.58 15.34
C PRO A 88 -18.03 11.04 13.92
N ARG A 89 -18.86 12.07 13.80
CA ARG A 89 -19.23 12.64 12.50
C ARG A 89 -18.01 13.28 11.79
N PRO A 90 -17.99 13.35 10.44
CA PRO A 90 -16.90 13.96 9.70
C PRO A 90 -16.53 15.37 10.17
N HIS A 91 -17.51 16.20 10.54
CA HIS A 91 -17.27 17.56 11.06
C HIS A 91 -16.45 17.54 12.35
N GLU A 92 -16.75 16.66 13.29
CA GLU A 92 -16.06 16.56 14.59
C GLU A 92 -14.61 16.10 14.38
N VAL A 93 -14.41 15.07 13.55
CA VAL A 93 -13.07 14.54 13.20
C VAL A 93 -12.22 15.62 12.52
N ARG A 94 -12.76 16.31 11.53
CA ARG A 94 -12.06 17.40 10.82
C ARG A 94 -11.76 18.59 11.72
N THR A 95 -12.63 18.89 12.67
CA THR A 95 -12.39 19.96 13.65
C THR A 95 -11.27 19.59 14.61
N CYS A 96 -11.29 18.36 15.15
CA CYS A 96 -10.21 17.86 16.01
C CYS A 96 -8.86 17.86 15.27
N PHE A 97 -8.83 17.32 14.04
CA PHE A 97 -7.62 17.30 13.23
C PHE A 97 -7.04 18.71 13.02
N ARG A 98 -7.89 19.68 12.64
CA ARG A 98 -7.46 21.08 12.43
C ARG A 98 -6.91 21.70 13.71
N THR A 99 -7.56 21.45 14.86
CA THR A 99 -7.10 21.96 16.15
C THR A 99 -5.71 21.41 16.51
N LEU A 100 -5.49 20.12 16.31
CA LEU A 100 -4.19 19.48 16.55
C LEU A 100 -3.14 19.94 15.55
N TYR A 101 -3.52 20.15 14.29
CA TYR A 101 -2.64 20.64 13.24
C TYR A 101 -2.07 22.04 13.54
N GLN A 102 -2.86 22.92 14.20
CA GLN A 102 -2.35 24.22 14.67
C GLN A 102 -1.26 24.08 15.74
N ILE A 103 -1.20 22.95 16.45
CA ILE A 103 -0.14 22.67 17.42
C ILE A 103 1.07 22.07 16.70
N SER A 104 0.84 21.07 15.87
CA SER A 104 1.85 20.38 15.07
C SER A 104 1.21 19.46 14.03
N PRO A 105 1.69 19.47 12.77
CA PRO A 105 1.23 18.51 11.76
C PRO A 105 1.33 17.06 12.24
N GLN A 106 2.43 16.70 12.92
CA GLN A 106 2.64 15.35 13.44
C GLN A 106 1.60 14.98 14.51
N LYS A 107 1.24 15.87 15.45
CA LYS A 107 0.18 15.58 16.43
C LYS A 107 -1.16 15.30 15.77
N ALA A 108 -1.47 15.98 14.67
CA ALA A 108 -2.70 15.76 13.93
C ALA A 108 -2.71 14.39 13.23
N THR A 109 -1.60 14.03 12.59
CA THR A 109 -1.48 12.73 11.92
C THR A 109 -1.43 11.57 12.90
N ASP A 110 -0.67 11.67 14.00
CA ASP A 110 -0.62 10.66 15.08
C ASP A 110 -2.02 10.39 15.65
N TRP A 111 -2.78 11.46 15.92
CA TRP A 111 -4.15 11.34 16.40
C TRP A 111 -5.06 10.68 15.36
N PHE A 112 -5.01 11.12 14.11
CA PHE A 112 -5.88 10.59 13.05
C PHE A 112 -5.54 9.13 12.70
N TYR A 113 -4.27 8.75 12.80
CA TYR A 113 -3.86 7.35 12.65
C TYR A 113 -4.41 6.47 13.78
N ARG A 114 -4.28 6.93 15.04
CA ARG A 114 -4.87 6.24 16.19
C ARG A 114 -6.38 6.16 16.06
N PHE A 115 -7.04 7.27 15.70
CA PHE A 115 -8.48 7.29 15.44
C PHE A 115 -8.88 6.23 14.40
N SER A 116 -8.14 6.10 13.30
CA SER A 116 -8.41 5.10 12.26
C SER A 116 -8.23 3.65 12.75
N GLN A 117 -7.38 3.44 13.75
CA GLN A 117 -7.23 2.16 14.45
C GLN A 117 -8.38 1.93 15.45
N ASP A 118 -8.73 2.93 16.23
CA ASP A 118 -9.75 2.82 17.28
C ASP A 118 -11.16 2.67 16.71
N THR A 119 -11.43 3.22 15.52
CA THR A 119 -12.68 2.94 14.78
C THR A 119 -12.71 1.55 14.13
N ASN A 120 -11.66 0.73 14.28
CA ASN A 120 -11.51 -0.56 13.60
C ASN A 120 -11.54 -0.44 12.04
N TYR A 121 -11.31 0.75 11.50
CA TYR A 121 -11.07 0.90 10.07
C TYR A 121 -9.74 0.25 9.69
N ILE A 122 -8.72 0.45 10.51
CA ILE A 122 -7.46 -0.31 10.50
C ILE A 122 -7.63 -1.50 11.45
N ARG A 123 -7.77 -2.70 10.91
CA ARG A 123 -8.01 -3.94 11.67
C ARG A 123 -6.71 -4.49 12.23
N ARG A 124 -6.33 -4.01 13.43
CA ARG A 124 -5.06 -4.38 14.09
C ARG A 124 -4.89 -5.89 14.30
N ASP A 125 -5.97 -6.60 14.63
CA ASP A 125 -6.00 -8.06 14.80
C ASP A 125 -5.64 -8.82 13.53
N ARG A 126 -5.98 -8.30 12.35
CA ARG A 126 -5.61 -8.89 11.05
C ARG A 126 -4.19 -8.56 10.67
N ILE A 127 -3.79 -7.30 10.84
CA ILE A 127 -2.43 -6.83 10.51
C ILE A 127 -1.38 -7.53 11.37
N ALA A 128 -1.70 -7.85 12.65
CA ALA A 128 -0.81 -8.60 13.52
C ALA A 128 -0.48 -10.02 13.02
N LYS A 129 -1.21 -10.53 12.05
CA LYS A 129 -0.95 -11.85 11.42
C LYS A 129 0.04 -11.78 10.27
N ASP A 130 0.31 -10.58 9.73
CA ASP A 130 1.26 -10.40 8.63
C ASP A 130 2.64 -10.89 9.06
N LYS A 131 3.30 -11.66 8.18
CA LYS A 131 4.67 -12.12 8.41
C LYS A 131 5.65 -11.10 7.83
N LYS A 132 6.61 -10.65 8.64
CA LYS A 132 7.57 -9.61 8.27
C LYS A 132 8.98 -10.01 8.65
N TRP A 133 9.93 -9.78 7.75
CA TRP A 133 11.37 -9.93 8.00
C TRP A 133 12.15 -8.99 7.07
N THR A 134 13.47 -8.92 7.26
CA THR A 134 14.34 -8.10 6.41
C THR A 134 15.32 -8.99 5.64
N TYR A 135 15.78 -8.49 4.49
CA TYR A 135 16.82 -9.09 3.68
C TYR A 135 17.93 -8.09 3.41
N ALA A 136 19.14 -8.36 3.92
CA ALA A 136 20.31 -7.53 3.69
C ALA A 136 20.96 -7.86 2.33
N CYS A 137 21.18 -6.83 1.51
CA CYS A 137 21.82 -6.95 0.21
C CYS A 137 22.75 -5.74 -0.06
N GLU A 138 23.37 -5.69 -1.24
CA GLU A 138 24.27 -4.59 -1.62
C GLU A 138 23.58 -3.22 -1.74
N TYR A 139 22.25 -3.18 -1.82
CA TYR A 139 21.42 -1.96 -1.90
C TYR A 139 20.90 -1.50 -0.54
N GLY A 140 21.19 -2.23 0.52
CA GLY A 140 20.72 -2.00 1.88
C GLY A 140 19.83 -3.12 2.39
N GLU A 141 18.97 -2.82 3.32
CA GLU A 141 18.07 -3.78 3.97
C GLU A 141 16.67 -3.65 3.38
N LEU A 142 16.23 -4.65 2.61
CA LEU A 142 14.91 -4.72 2.01
C LEU A 142 13.90 -5.28 3.03
N ASP A 143 12.71 -4.70 3.06
CA ASP A 143 11.59 -5.19 3.87
C ASP A 143 10.79 -6.23 3.10
N ILE A 144 10.50 -7.37 3.72
CA ILE A 144 9.70 -8.44 3.13
C ILE A 144 8.46 -8.66 3.98
N THR A 145 7.29 -8.63 3.36
CA THR A 145 6.01 -8.85 4.04
C THR A 145 5.16 -9.84 3.26
N ILE A 146 4.72 -10.93 3.90
CA ILE A 146 3.58 -11.72 3.43
C ILE A 146 2.34 -11.11 4.05
N ASN A 147 1.49 -10.52 3.20
CA ASN A 147 0.31 -9.81 3.66
C ASN A 147 -0.86 -10.77 3.88
N LEU A 148 -1.21 -11.02 5.13
CA LEU A 148 -2.35 -11.87 5.56
C LEU A 148 -3.57 -11.04 5.96
N SER A 149 -3.42 -9.71 6.07
CA SER A 149 -4.50 -8.80 6.47
C SER A 149 -5.48 -8.48 5.34
N LYS A 150 -5.05 -8.60 4.08
CA LYS A 150 -5.90 -8.45 2.91
C LYS A 150 -6.59 -9.78 2.61
N PRO A 151 -7.91 -9.91 2.82
CA PRO A 151 -8.59 -11.16 2.57
C PRO A 151 -8.47 -11.56 1.10
N GLU A 152 -8.02 -12.78 0.85
CA GLU A 152 -8.16 -13.39 -0.48
C GLU A 152 -9.65 -13.56 -0.77
N LYS A 153 -10.05 -13.15 -1.96
CA LYS A 153 -11.46 -13.29 -2.34
C LYS A 153 -11.76 -14.78 -2.56
N ASP A 154 -12.62 -15.34 -1.71
CA ASP A 154 -13.19 -16.66 -1.94
C ASP A 154 -13.80 -16.73 -3.36
N PRO A 155 -13.53 -17.76 -4.17
CA PRO A 155 -14.14 -17.95 -5.48
C PRO A 155 -15.68 -17.87 -5.45
N ARG A 156 -16.32 -18.33 -4.39
CA ARG A 156 -17.76 -18.21 -4.16
C ARG A 156 -18.18 -16.75 -3.94
N ALA A 157 -17.40 -15.97 -3.19
CA ALA A 157 -17.64 -14.55 -2.98
C ALA A 157 -17.43 -13.76 -4.29
N ILE A 158 -16.46 -14.13 -5.13
CA ILE A 158 -16.25 -13.56 -6.47
C ILE A 158 -17.46 -13.84 -7.37
N ALA A 159 -17.97 -15.08 -7.37
CA ALA A 159 -19.15 -15.45 -8.14
C ALA A 159 -20.41 -14.69 -7.67
N ALA A 160 -20.64 -14.62 -6.36
CA ALA A 160 -21.74 -13.87 -5.75
C ALA A 160 -21.65 -12.36 -6.08
N ALA A 161 -20.45 -11.79 -6.04
CA ALA A 161 -20.20 -10.38 -6.37
C ALA A 161 -20.49 -10.07 -7.85
N LYS A 162 -20.26 -11.02 -8.77
CA LYS A 162 -20.61 -10.87 -10.20
C LYS A 162 -22.12 -10.87 -10.44
N LEU A 163 -22.87 -11.61 -9.61
CA LEU A 163 -24.34 -11.68 -9.68
C LEU A 163 -25.03 -10.55 -8.92
N ALA A 164 -24.30 -9.82 -8.07
CA ALA A 164 -24.86 -8.70 -7.31
C ALA A 164 -25.20 -7.52 -8.24
N PRO A 165 -26.27 -6.75 -7.94
CA PRO A 165 -26.59 -5.54 -8.67
C PRO A 165 -25.38 -4.60 -8.74
N GLN A 166 -25.02 -4.16 -9.96
CA GLN A 166 -23.95 -3.20 -10.14
C GLN A 166 -24.44 -1.81 -9.79
N SER A 167 -23.65 -1.08 -9.01
CA SER A 167 -23.92 0.30 -8.61
C SER A 167 -22.74 1.16 -8.99
N GLY A 168 -23.00 2.31 -9.61
CA GLY A 168 -22.00 3.34 -9.89
C GLY A 168 -21.70 4.24 -8.68
N TYR A 169 -22.21 3.92 -7.49
CA TYR A 169 -21.99 4.70 -6.27
C TYR A 169 -21.53 3.81 -5.09
N PRO A 170 -20.39 4.16 -4.46
CA PRO A 170 -19.32 5.00 -4.99
C PRO A 170 -18.74 4.44 -6.30
N LYS A 171 -18.16 5.29 -7.15
CA LYS A 171 -17.59 4.85 -8.44
C LYS A 171 -16.39 3.90 -8.27
N CYS A 172 -15.55 4.15 -7.26
CA CYS A 172 -14.44 3.26 -6.90
C CYS A 172 -14.13 3.34 -5.39
N ALA A 173 -13.19 2.52 -4.92
CA ALA A 173 -12.80 2.45 -3.51
C ALA A 173 -12.10 3.72 -2.97
N LEU A 174 -11.67 4.63 -3.85
CA LEU A 174 -10.99 5.88 -3.49
C LEU A 174 -11.90 7.13 -3.57
N CYS A 175 -13.15 7.00 -4.02
CA CYS A 175 -14.06 8.15 -4.09
C CYS A 175 -14.41 8.65 -2.68
N ALA A 176 -14.54 9.98 -2.51
CA ALA A 176 -14.90 10.61 -1.24
C ALA A 176 -16.26 10.11 -0.71
N GLU A 177 -17.15 9.69 -1.60
CA GLU A 177 -18.46 9.09 -1.27
C GLU A 177 -18.37 7.77 -0.49
N ASN A 178 -17.18 7.20 -0.35
CA ASN A 178 -16.97 6.09 0.57
C ASN A 178 -17.09 6.50 2.05
N GLU A 179 -16.85 7.75 2.41
CA GLU A 179 -16.95 8.20 3.79
C GLU A 179 -18.36 7.92 4.36
N GLY A 180 -18.46 7.01 5.34
CA GLY A 180 -19.74 6.61 5.92
C GLY A 180 -20.58 5.61 5.10
N TYR A 181 -20.08 5.13 3.95
CA TYR A 181 -20.83 4.21 3.10
C TYR A 181 -21.00 2.82 3.74
N ALA A 182 -22.22 2.29 3.70
CA ALA A 182 -22.55 1.00 4.34
C ALA A 182 -21.86 -0.22 3.70
N GLY A 183 -21.41 -0.08 2.45
CA GLY A 183 -20.86 -1.20 1.71
C GLY A 183 -21.93 -2.11 1.10
N ARG A 184 -21.50 -3.13 0.39
CA ARG A 184 -22.30 -4.20 -0.20
C ARG A 184 -21.39 -5.38 -0.53
N MET A 185 -21.94 -6.51 -0.98
CA MET A 185 -21.19 -7.75 -1.21
C MET A 185 -19.96 -7.59 -2.14
N ASN A 186 -19.98 -6.63 -3.06
CA ASN A 186 -18.89 -6.34 -3.99
C ASN A 186 -18.18 -4.99 -3.71
N HIS A 187 -18.49 -4.32 -2.60
CA HIS A 187 -17.86 -3.05 -2.22
C HIS A 187 -17.73 -2.97 -0.68
N PRO A 188 -16.54 -2.64 -0.14
CA PRO A 188 -16.32 -2.67 1.30
C PRO A 188 -17.17 -1.62 2.05
N ALA A 189 -17.55 -1.95 3.30
CA ALA A 189 -18.14 -0.99 4.21
C ALA A 189 -17.11 0.06 4.66
N ARG A 190 -17.59 1.30 4.87
CA ARG A 190 -16.79 2.47 5.25
C ARG A 190 -17.51 3.35 6.27
N GLN A 191 -18.47 2.81 7.04
CA GLN A 191 -19.22 3.56 8.05
C GLN A 191 -18.32 4.12 9.16
N ASN A 192 -17.23 3.41 9.47
CA ASN A 192 -16.19 3.77 10.43
C ASN A 192 -14.99 4.49 9.80
N HIS A 193 -15.07 4.88 8.54
CA HIS A 193 -14.01 5.56 7.79
C HIS A 193 -14.26 7.07 7.74
N ARG A 194 -13.19 7.87 7.89
CA ARG A 194 -13.20 9.34 7.75
C ARG A 194 -12.02 9.78 6.89
N ILE A 195 -12.20 10.95 6.25
CA ILE A 195 -11.20 11.57 5.38
C ILE A 195 -10.97 13.02 5.77
N ILE A 196 -9.74 13.48 5.65
CA ILE A 196 -9.32 14.87 5.97
C ILE A 196 -9.14 15.63 4.67
N PRO A 197 -9.84 16.76 4.47
CA PRO A 197 -9.66 17.60 3.27
C PRO A 197 -8.28 18.26 3.28
N LEU A 198 -7.65 18.29 2.11
CA LEU A 198 -6.38 18.95 1.83
C LEU A 198 -6.53 19.83 0.59
N GLU A 199 -5.66 20.83 0.49
CA GLU A 199 -5.47 21.62 -0.73
C GLU A 199 -4.04 21.40 -1.25
N LEU A 200 -3.91 20.86 -2.48
CA LEU A 200 -2.63 20.64 -3.15
C LEU A 200 -2.73 21.22 -4.56
N ASP A 201 -1.75 22.07 -4.94
CA ASP A 201 -1.72 22.73 -6.25
C ASP A 201 -3.07 23.40 -6.59
N SER A 202 -3.63 24.13 -5.60
CA SER A 202 -4.96 24.80 -5.66
C SER A 202 -6.14 23.85 -5.96
N GLY A 203 -5.93 22.54 -5.89
CA GLY A 203 -6.96 21.51 -6.05
C GLY A 203 -7.44 20.93 -4.74
N SER A 204 -8.66 20.36 -4.74
CA SER A 204 -9.24 19.70 -3.58
C SER A 204 -8.83 18.23 -3.53
N TRP A 205 -8.25 17.82 -2.40
CA TRP A 205 -7.76 16.47 -2.14
C TRP A 205 -8.22 16.00 -0.76
N TYR A 206 -8.05 14.71 -0.49
CA TYR A 206 -8.33 14.14 0.83
C TYR A 206 -7.22 13.21 1.27
N LEU A 207 -6.92 13.23 2.57
CA LEU A 207 -6.05 12.28 3.24
C LEU A 207 -6.88 11.20 3.92
N GLN A 208 -6.51 9.94 3.74
CA GLN A 208 -6.98 8.78 4.50
C GLN A 208 -5.83 7.83 4.78
N TYR A 209 -5.95 6.98 5.79
CA TYR A 209 -5.03 5.86 5.96
C TYR A 209 -5.46 4.64 5.16
N SER A 210 -4.49 3.80 4.79
CA SER A 210 -4.77 2.50 4.19
C SER A 210 -5.20 1.52 5.28
N PRO A 211 -6.29 0.75 5.09
CA PRO A 211 -6.68 -0.25 6.06
C PRO A 211 -5.73 -1.45 6.16
N TYR A 212 -4.81 -1.59 5.20
CA TYR A 212 -3.88 -2.73 5.13
C TYR A 212 -2.53 -2.47 5.79
N VAL A 213 -2.15 -1.21 6.03
CA VAL A 213 -0.93 -0.78 6.76
C VAL A 213 0.31 -1.61 6.39
N TYR A 214 0.75 -1.49 5.15
CA TYR A 214 1.97 -2.19 4.69
C TYR A 214 3.22 -1.70 5.43
N TYR A 215 3.23 -0.43 5.84
CA TYR A 215 4.26 0.24 6.67
C TYR A 215 3.59 1.26 7.59
N ASN A 216 4.38 1.85 8.52
CA ASN A 216 3.84 2.77 9.53
C ASN A 216 3.14 3.97 8.88
N GLU A 217 1.92 4.25 9.35
CA GLU A 217 1.09 5.37 8.89
C GLU A 217 0.87 5.41 7.37
N HIS A 218 0.80 4.23 6.73
CA HIS A 218 0.51 4.13 5.30
C HIS A 218 -0.77 4.88 4.96
N CYS A 219 -0.64 5.98 4.22
CA CYS A 219 -1.75 6.83 3.83
C CYS A 219 -1.96 6.87 2.31
N ILE A 220 -3.16 7.29 1.93
CA ILE A 220 -3.55 7.55 0.55
C ILE A 220 -4.05 8.99 0.49
N VAL A 221 -3.53 9.75 -0.46
CA VAL A 221 -3.99 11.10 -0.78
C VAL A 221 -4.73 11.01 -2.11
N LEU A 222 -6.03 11.24 -2.09
CA LEU A 222 -6.92 11.02 -3.24
C LEU A 222 -7.48 12.34 -3.75
N ASN A 223 -7.61 12.44 -5.07
CA ASN A 223 -8.28 13.58 -5.71
C ASN A 223 -9.77 13.60 -5.31
N ALA A 224 -10.31 14.79 -5.04
CA ALA A 224 -11.76 14.94 -4.78
C ALA A 224 -12.59 14.55 -6.01
N GLU A 225 -12.03 14.69 -7.21
CA GLU A 225 -12.68 14.31 -8.46
C GLU A 225 -12.20 12.95 -8.94
N HIS A 226 -13.13 12.14 -9.44
CA HIS A 226 -12.81 10.84 -10.04
C HIS A 226 -12.25 11.03 -11.46
N THR A 227 -10.97 11.37 -11.54
CA THR A 227 -10.22 11.58 -12.78
C THR A 227 -9.08 10.56 -12.91
N PRO A 228 -8.73 10.12 -14.14
CA PRO A 228 -7.63 9.19 -14.34
C PRO A 228 -6.28 9.76 -13.86
N MET A 229 -5.40 8.88 -13.39
CA MET A 229 -4.02 9.22 -13.05
C MET A 229 -3.26 9.69 -14.28
N ARG A 230 -2.46 10.73 -14.10
CA ARG A 230 -1.54 11.25 -15.11
C ARG A 230 -0.32 11.87 -14.43
N ILE A 231 0.86 11.37 -14.76
CA ILE A 231 2.12 11.97 -14.31
C ILE A 231 2.40 13.23 -15.11
N SER A 232 2.59 14.37 -14.44
CA SER A 232 2.83 15.68 -15.05
C SER A 232 3.54 16.62 -14.06
N ALA A 233 3.85 17.85 -14.48
CA ALA A 233 4.36 18.89 -13.59
C ALA A 233 3.46 19.11 -12.35
N ALA A 234 2.13 19.06 -12.55
CA ALA A 234 1.17 19.16 -11.44
C ALA A 234 1.33 18.03 -10.42
N THR A 235 1.68 16.81 -10.86
CA THR A 235 1.98 15.69 -9.97
C THR A 235 3.15 16.03 -9.05
N PHE A 236 4.28 16.50 -9.60
CA PHE A 236 5.46 16.87 -8.81
C PHE A 236 5.13 17.99 -7.82
N ARG A 237 4.37 19.00 -8.25
CA ARG A 237 3.89 20.08 -7.40
C ARG A 237 3.10 19.55 -6.21
N ARG A 238 2.11 18.71 -6.44
CA ARG A 238 1.23 18.15 -5.40
C ARG A 238 2.01 17.30 -4.38
N LEU A 239 2.98 16.51 -4.86
CA LEU A 239 3.85 15.72 -3.97
C LEU A 239 4.67 16.66 -3.06
N LEU A 240 5.28 17.70 -3.60
CA LEU A 240 6.08 18.66 -2.84
C LEU A 240 5.21 19.52 -1.90
N ASP A 241 4.02 19.95 -2.32
CA ASP A 241 3.08 20.67 -1.47
C ASP A 241 2.62 19.84 -0.27
N PHE A 242 2.36 18.54 -0.48
CA PHE A 242 2.06 17.63 0.63
C PHE A 242 3.21 17.54 1.64
N THR A 243 4.46 17.45 1.19
CA THR A 243 5.62 17.40 2.09
C THR A 243 5.91 18.74 2.79
N LYS A 244 5.34 19.85 2.34
CA LYS A 244 5.29 21.10 3.12
C LYS A 244 4.26 21.01 4.25
N LEU A 245 3.08 20.44 3.96
CA LEU A 245 2.01 20.27 4.95
C LEU A 245 2.39 19.27 6.03
N PHE A 246 3.07 18.18 5.64
CA PHE A 246 3.47 17.08 6.52
C PHE A 246 4.96 16.72 6.32
N PRO A 247 5.89 17.51 6.92
CA PRO A 247 7.33 17.35 6.68
C PRO A 247 7.91 16.01 7.16
N HIS A 248 7.21 15.30 8.03
CA HIS A 248 7.58 13.99 8.56
C HIS A 248 7.11 12.82 7.68
N TYR A 249 6.36 13.10 6.59
CA TYR A 249 5.87 12.10 5.62
C TYR A 249 6.63 12.19 4.31
N PHE A 250 6.71 11.06 3.62
CA PHE A 250 6.91 11.02 2.18
C PHE A 250 5.57 10.94 1.45
N LEU A 251 5.54 11.30 0.17
CA LEU A 251 4.43 11.05 -0.74
C LEU A 251 4.96 10.66 -2.11
N GLY A 252 4.38 9.64 -2.74
CA GLY A 252 4.76 9.20 -4.07
C GLY A 252 3.54 8.82 -4.92
N SER A 253 3.73 8.76 -6.23
CA SER A 253 2.73 8.33 -7.19
C SER A 253 3.13 7.00 -7.83
N ASN A 254 2.17 6.10 -8.03
CA ASN A 254 2.36 5.04 -9.00
C ASN A 254 2.56 5.63 -10.41
N ALA A 255 3.15 4.87 -11.30
CA ALA A 255 3.20 5.21 -12.71
C ALA A 255 1.80 5.18 -13.35
N ASP A 256 1.59 5.96 -14.39
CA ASP A 256 0.30 6.17 -15.06
C ASP A 256 0.09 5.24 -16.29
N LEU A 257 1.01 4.33 -16.56
CA LEU A 257 0.90 3.35 -17.66
C LEU A 257 0.58 1.95 -17.13
N PRO A 258 -0.12 1.11 -17.90
CA PRO A 258 -0.33 -0.30 -17.60
C PRO A 258 1.00 -1.03 -17.34
N ILE A 259 0.95 -2.21 -16.67
CA ILE A 259 2.11 -3.07 -16.36
C ILE A 259 3.03 -2.48 -15.27
N VAL A 260 3.36 -1.18 -15.35
CA VAL A 260 4.25 -0.49 -14.40
C VAL A 260 3.49 0.43 -13.44
N GLY A 261 2.17 0.57 -13.61
CA GLY A 261 1.28 1.36 -12.75
C GLY A 261 0.68 0.57 -11.60
N GLY A 262 -0.04 1.29 -10.75
CA GLY A 262 -0.84 0.72 -9.66
C GLY A 262 -2.13 0.05 -10.15
N SER A 263 -2.87 -0.56 -9.20
CA SER A 263 -4.11 -1.28 -9.50
C SER A 263 -5.32 -0.38 -9.82
N ILE A 264 -5.28 0.92 -9.49
CA ILE A 264 -6.36 1.89 -9.72
C ILE A 264 -5.79 3.05 -10.51
N LEU A 265 -5.84 2.97 -11.83
CA LEU A 265 -5.40 4.05 -12.73
C LEU A 265 -6.53 5.05 -13.06
N SER A 266 -7.78 4.67 -12.78
CA SER A 266 -8.96 5.47 -13.11
C SER A 266 -9.26 6.60 -12.12
N HIS A 267 -8.58 6.65 -10.97
CA HIS A 267 -8.76 7.68 -9.96
C HIS A 267 -7.39 8.19 -9.50
N ASP A 268 -7.10 9.46 -9.73
CA ASP A 268 -5.83 10.09 -9.37
C ASP A 268 -5.62 10.09 -7.86
N HIS A 269 -4.50 9.50 -7.43
CA HIS A 269 -4.16 9.34 -6.03
C HIS A 269 -2.67 9.11 -5.83
N PHE A 270 -2.21 9.41 -4.62
CA PHE A 270 -0.85 9.22 -4.15
C PHE A 270 -0.84 8.30 -2.94
N GLN A 271 0.31 7.71 -2.65
CA GLN A 271 0.55 6.93 -1.44
C GLN A 271 1.72 7.54 -0.66
N GLY A 272 1.59 7.60 0.65
CA GLY A 272 2.59 8.17 1.53
C GLY A 272 2.53 7.60 2.93
N GLY A 273 3.24 8.24 3.86
CA GLY A 273 3.25 7.83 5.26
C GLY A 273 4.53 8.22 5.98
N HIS A 274 4.61 7.84 7.25
CA HIS A 274 5.76 8.06 8.11
C HIS A 274 6.63 6.80 8.14
N TYR A 275 7.43 6.61 7.10
CA TYR A 275 8.32 5.44 6.98
C TYR A 275 9.55 5.77 6.14
N THR A 276 10.69 5.19 6.48
CA THR A 276 11.97 5.36 5.78
C THR A 276 12.36 4.07 5.08
N PHE A 277 12.21 4.03 3.77
CA PHE A 277 12.51 2.86 2.94
C PHE A 277 14.00 2.69 2.64
N ALA A 278 14.39 1.50 2.18
CA ALA A 278 15.76 1.21 1.77
C ALA A 278 16.26 2.15 0.64
N MET A 279 15.41 2.43 -0.35
CA MET A 279 15.75 3.35 -1.45
C MET A 279 16.07 4.77 -0.96
N GLU A 280 15.37 5.26 0.07
CA GLU A 280 15.64 6.58 0.66
C GLU A 280 17.04 6.64 1.28
N LYS A 281 17.48 5.54 1.92
CA LYS A 281 18.80 5.42 2.57
C LYS A 281 19.93 5.20 1.55
N ALA A 282 19.60 4.74 0.35
CA ALA A 282 20.58 4.46 -0.69
C ALA A 282 21.33 5.73 -1.11
N PRO A 283 22.66 5.70 -1.25
CA PRO A 283 23.45 6.87 -1.63
C PRO A 283 23.31 7.22 -3.10
N VAL A 284 23.51 8.48 -3.43
CA VAL A 284 23.84 8.90 -4.80
C VAL A 284 25.24 8.39 -5.12
N GLU A 285 25.37 7.54 -6.13
CA GLU A 285 26.67 6.97 -6.53
C GLU A 285 27.32 7.74 -7.70
N THR A 286 26.49 8.34 -8.55
CA THR A 286 27.00 9.10 -9.72
C THR A 286 26.29 10.46 -9.75
N PRO A 287 26.98 11.53 -9.34
CA PRO A 287 26.46 12.89 -9.49
C PRO A 287 26.26 13.24 -10.97
N VAL A 288 25.16 13.92 -11.27
CA VAL A 288 24.87 14.49 -12.59
C VAL A 288 24.48 15.95 -12.45
N SER A 289 24.61 16.74 -13.51
CA SER A 289 24.21 18.14 -13.52
C SER A 289 23.36 18.43 -14.75
N PHE A 290 22.37 19.30 -14.57
CA PHE A 290 21.47 19.69 -15.64
C PHE A 290 21.63 21.19 -15.96
N ALA A 291 21.78 21.51 -17.26
CA ALA A 291 21.94 22.88 -17.72
C ALA A 291 20.75 23.76 -17.27
N GLY A 292 21.05 24.90 -16.65
CA GLY A 292 20.05 25.82 -16.10
C GLY A 292 19.59 25.51 -14.66
N PHE A 293 20.14 24.46 -14.01
CA PHE A 293 19.77 24.05 -12.65
C PHE A 293 20.99 23.85 -11.73
N PRO A 294 21.89 24.82 -11.59
CA PRO A 294 23.07 24.70 -10.71
C PRO A 294 22.71 24.69 -9.22
N ASP A 295 21.51 25.08 -8.88
CA ASP A 295 20.91 25.17 -7.55
C ASP A 295 20.31 23.83 -7.07
N ILE A 296 20.25 22.81 -7.94
CA ILE A 296 19.74 21.48 -7.61
C ILE A 296 20.88 20.47 -7.61
N ALA A 297 21.08 19.78 -6.48
CA ALA A 297 21.93 18.62 -6.44
C ALA A 297 21.19 17.43 -7.07
N ALA A 298 21.79 16.80 -8.09
CA ALA A 298 21.18 15.69 -8.79
C ALA A 298 22.17 14.52 -8.95
N GLY A 299 21.64 13.28 -9.01
CA GLY A 299 22.46 12.11 -9.26
C GLY A 299 21.70 10.80 -9.37
N ILE A 300 22.42 9.80 -9.88
CA ILE A 300 21.94 8.42 -9.99
C ILE A 300 22.12 7.74 -8.63
N VAL A 301 21.04 7.15 -8.11
CA VAL A 301 21.04 6.44 -6.82
C VAL A 301 21.58 5.02 -7.01
N LYS A 302 22.37 4.54 -6.04
CA LYS A 302 22.79 3.13 -5.97
C LYS A 302 21.59 2.26 -5.60
N TRP A 303 20.80 1.91 -6.60
CA TRP A 303 19.56 1.14 -6.45
C TRP A 303 19.40 0.17 -7.63
N PRO A 304 18.73 -0.99 -7.45
CA PRO A 304 18.55 -1.95 -8.55
C PRO A 304 17.70 -1.38 -9.70
N MET A 305 16.78 -0.46 -9.39
CA MET A 305 16.00 0.27 -10.39
C MET A 305 16.66 1.59 -10.77
N SER A 306 16.27 2.18 -11.89
CA SER A 306 16.88 3.39 -12.45
C SER A 306 16.29 4.65 -11.81
N VAL A 307 16.97 5.20 -10.81
CA VAL A 307 16.51 6.33 -9.99
C VAL A 307 17.41 7.55 -10.17
N LEU A 308 16.80 8.70 -10.51
CA LEU A 308 17.39 10.03 -10.41
C LEU A 308 16.88 10.70 -9.15
N ARG A 309 17.78 11.09 -8.25
CA ARG A 309 17.49 11.88 -7.05
C ARG A 309 17.81 13.34 -7.30
N LEU A 310 16.86 14.20 -6.99
CA LEU A 310 16.97 15.65 -7.06
C LEU A 310 16.79 16.21 -5.64
N THR A 311 17.70 17.10 -5.22
CA THR A 311 17.61 17.74 -3.89
C THR A 311 17.85 19.24 -4.04
N GLY A 312 17.00 20.04 -3.41
CA GLY A 312 17.09 21.50 -3.43
C GLY A 312 16.09 22.15 -2.49
N SER A 313 16.33 23.42 -2.15
CA SER A 313 15.49 24.18 -1.21
C SER A 313 14.26 24.78 -1.87
N ASP A 314 14.28 24.99 -3.19
CA ASP A 314 13.18 25.58 -3.96
C ASP A 314 12.34 24.51 -4.67
N PRO A 315 11.09 24.25 -4.22
CA PRO A 315 10.22 23.28 -4.84
C PRO A 315 9.78 23.64 -6.26
N ASP A 316 9.76 24.92 -6.63
CA ASP A 316 9.41 25.38 -7.98
C ASP A 316 10.49 24.97 -8.97
N ARG A 317 11.76 25.13 -8.56
CA ARG A 317 12.91 24.71 -9.34
C ARG A 317 12.98 23.20 -9.50
N LEU A 318 12.67 22.45 -8.42
CA LEU A 318 12.58 21.00 -8.48
C LEU A 318 11.49 20.54 -9.46
N CYS A 319 10.29 21.17 -9.43
CA CYS A 319 9.23 20.87 -10.38
C CYS A 319 9.65 21.13 -11.83
N GLN A 320 10.31 22.27 -12.11
CA GLN A 320 10.78 22.61 -13.45
C GLN A 320 11.78 21.57 -13.98
N LEU A 321 12.75 21.16 -13.15
CA LEU A 321 13.72 20.13 -13.57
C LEU A 321 13.04 18.75 -13.74
N ALA A 322 12.17 18.37 -12.83
CA ALA A 322 11.43 17.10 -12.91
C ALA A 322 10.55 17.04 -14.18
N GLU A 323 9.91 18.15 -14.57
CA GLU A 323 9.14 18.24 -15.81
C GLU A 323 10.03 18.12 -17.05
N LYS A 324 11.21 18.78 -17.03
CA LYS A 324 12.20 18.66 -18.10
C LYS A 324 12.66 17.23 -18.28
N ILE A 325 12.98 16.54 -17.18
CA ILE A 325 13.37 15.11 -17.18
C ILE A 325 12.23 14.22 -17.68
N LEU A 326 11.00 14.42 -17.20
CA LEU A 326 9.83 13.66 -17.65
C LEU A 326 9.57 13.82 -19.15
N THR A 327 9.68 15.06 -19.64
CA THR A 327 9.47 15.36 -21.07
C THR A 327 10.53 14.69 -21.92
N ALA A 328 11.79 14.79 -21.53
CA ALA A 328 12.90 14.12 -22.21
C ALA A 328 12.71 12.59 -22.17
N TRP A 329 12.38 12.03 -20.99
CA TRP A 329 12.18 10.59 -20.84
C TRP A 329 11.05 10.04 -21.72
N ARG A 330 9.92 10.73 -21.80
CA ARG A 330 8.78 10.30 -22.62
C ARG A 330 9.10 10.19 -24.11
N GLY A 331 10.01 11.01 -24.60
CA GLY A 331 10.45 10.96 -26.01
C GLY A 331 11.75 10.17 -26.23
N TYR A 332 12.35 9.58 -25.18
CA TYR A 332 13.67 8.98 -25.29
C TYR A 332 13.63 7.55 -25.82
N THR A 333 14.39 7.31 -26.87
CA THR A 333 14.67 5.97 -27.42
C THR A 333 16.17 5.71 -27.43
N ASP A 334 16.60 4.56 -26.92
CA ASP A 334 17.96 4.01 -26.97
C ASP A 334 17.85 2.51 -27.27
N GLU A 335 17.87 2.16 -28.55
CA GLU A 335 17.72 0.78 -29.03
C GLU A 335 18.79 -0.15 -28.44
N ALA A 336 20.02 0.36 -28.25
CA ALA A 336 21.11 -0.42 -27.66
C ALA A 336 20.84 -0.79 -26.20
N ALA A 337 20.01 -0.04 -25.50
CA ALA A 337 19.56 -0.32 -24.15
C ALA A 337 18.13 -0.93 -24.11
N MET A 338 17.54 -1.29 -25.25
CA MET A 338 16.17 -1.77 -25.40
C MET A 338 15.11 -0.79 -24.86
N VAL A 339 15.41 0.51 -24.85
CA VAL A 339 14.47 1.57 -24.44
C VAL A 339 13.81 2.14 -25.68
N PHE A 340 12.50 2.05 -25.75
CA PHE A 340 11.68 2.63 -26.79
C PHE A 340 10.64 3.58 -26.17
N ALA A 341 10.58 4.81 -26.69
CA ALA A 341 9.60 5.79 -26.25
C ALA A 341 8.17 5.34 -26.56
N GLU A 342 8.00 4.73 -27.74
CA GLU A 342 6.72 4.20 -28.20
C GLU A 342 6.93 3.03 -29.21
N THR A 343 5.92 2.21 -29.38
CA THR A 343 5.81 1.20 -30.44
C THR A 343 4.40 1.28 -31.05
N ASP A 344 4.33 1.48 -32.36
CA ASP A 344 3.05 1.62 -33.09
C ASP A 344 2.12 2.68 -32.47
N GLY A 345 2.69 3.81 -32.01
CA GLY A 345 1.97 4.90 -31.35
C GLY A 345 1.55 4.64 -29.90
N THR A 346 1.94 3.50 -29.32
CA THR A 346 1.70 3.19 -27.91
C THR A 346 2.89 3.66 -27.05
N PRO A 347 2.71 4.60 -26.10
CA PRO A 347 3.79 5.11 -25.28
C PRO A 347 4.23 4.08 -24.23
N HIS A 348 5.55 4.05 -23.95
CA HIS A 348 6.15 3.13 -22.98
C HIS A 348 6.79 3.82 -21.78
N ASN A 349 7.31 5.03 -21.96
CA ASN A 349 8.08 5.72 -20.91
C ASN A 349 7.21 6.53 -19.97
N THR A 350 7.41 6.33 -18.67
CA THR A 350 6.80 7.11 -17.59
C THR A 350 7.70 7.15 -16.36
N ILE A 351 7.29 7.79 -15.28
CA ILE A 351 8.05 7.94 -14.03
C ILE A 351 7.17 7.55 -12.84
N THR A 352 7.77 6.92 -11.84
CA THR A 352 7.24 6.79 -10.48
C THR A 352 7.96 7.82 -9.60
N PRO A 353 7.33 8.98 -9.28
CA PRO A 353 7.96 10.03 -8.48
C PRO A 353 7.69 9.84 -7.00
N ILE A 354 8.68 10.14 -6.14
CA ILE A 354 8.57 10.12 -4.68
C ILE A 354 9.21 11.38 -4.10
N ALA A 355 8.45 12.15 -3.30
CA ALA A 355 8.90 13.34 -2.62
C ALA A 355 8.99 13.13 -1.12
N ARG A 356 9.98 13.80 -0.48
CA ARG A 356 10.15 13.86 0.97
C ARG A 356 10.93 15.11 1.38
N ARG A 357 10.99 15.35 2.69
CA ARG A 357 11.92 16.36 3.23
C ARG A 357 13.26 15.71 3.58
N ARG A 358 14.34 16.47 3.35
CA ARG A 358 15.69 16.13 3.80
C ARG A 358 16.27 17.32 4.58
N GLY A 359 15.95 17.40 5.87
CA GLY A 359 16.17 18.61 6.66
C GLY A 359 15.36 19.78 6.11
N GLU A 360 16.02 20.88 5.77
CA GLU A 360 15.37 22.06 5.18
C GLU A 360 15.11 21.93 3.68
N ASP A 361 15.74 20.97 3.00
CA ASP A 361 15.57 20.77 1.57
C ASP A 361 14.40 19.83 1.26
N PHE A 362 13.94 19.89 0.01
CA PHE A 362 13.08 18.90 -0.60
C PHE A 362 13.92 17.89 -1.38
N GLU A 363 13.52 16.64 -1.34
CA GLU A 363 14.10 15.57 -2.13
C GLU A 363 13.03 14.92 -2.98
N LEU A 364 13.32 14.76 -4.27
CA LEU A 364 12.43 14.13 -5.25
C LEU A 364 13.18 13.03 -5.98
N ASP A 365 12.77 11.79 -5.76
CA ASP A 365 13.26 10.63 -6.51
C ASP A 365 12.37 10.41 -7.74
N LEU A 366 12.97 10.35 -8.91
CA LEU A 366 12.34 10.04 -10.19
C LEU A 366 12.76 8.65 -10.64
N VAL A 367 11.91 7.65 -10.43
CA VAL A 367 12.18 6.29 -10.87
C VAL A 367 11.68 6.13 -12.30
N LEU A 368 12.60 5.92 -13.24
CA LEU A 368 12.28 5.72 -14.65
C LEU A 368 11.55 4.38 -14.83
N ARG A 369 10.45 4.39 -15.57
CA ARG A 369 9.64 3.20 -15.86
C ARG A 369 9.39 3.08 -17.36
N ASN A 370 9.27 1.83 -17.82
CA ASN A 370 8.92 1.52 -19.19
C ASN A 370 8.11 0.22 -19.23
N ASN A 371 7.03 0.17 -20.01
CA ASN A 371 6.10 -0.96 -20.07
C ASN A 371 6.22 -1.76 -21.38
N LEU A 372 7.36 -1.68 -22.08
CA LEU A 372 7.61 -2.46 -23.28
C LEU A 372 7.41 -3.96 -23.03
N THR A 373 6.72 -4.62 -23.94
CA THR A 373 6.57 -6.08 -23.96
C THR A 373 7.31 -6.67 -25.16
N THR A 374 7.81 -7.89 -25.03
CA THR A 374 8.38 -8.67 -26.12
C THR A 374 7.75 -10.06 -26.15
N PRO A 375 7.91 -10.84 -27.22
CA PRO A 375 7.43 -12.23 -27.26
C PRO A 375 7.96 -13.08 -26.10
N GLU A 376 9.23 -12.83 -25.67
CA GLU A 376 9.88 -13.52 -24.56
C GLU A 376 9.41 -13.00 -23.20
N HIS A 377 8.95 -11.74 -23.13
CA HIS A 377 8.50 -11.07 -21.92
C HIS A 377 7.10 -10.44 -22.12
N PRO A 378 6.04 -11.27 -22.26
CA PRO A 378 4.69 -10.79 -22.58
C PRO A 378 4.02 -9.99 -21.44
N LEU A 379 4.55 -10.12 -20.20
CA LEU A 379 4.11 -9.34 -19.03
C LEU A 379 4.91 -8.05 -18.83
N GLY A 380 5.94 -7.81 -19.66
CA GLY A 380 6.81 -6.64 -19.61
C GLY A 380 8.29 -7.03 -19.57
N LEU A 381 9.11 -6.35 -20.38
CA LEU A 381 10.57 -6.53 -20.35
C LEU A 381 11.16 -6.04 -19.02
N TYR A 382 10.59 -4.96 -18.45
CA TYR A 382 10.97 -4.35 -17.18
C TYR A 382 9.96 -4.70 -16.08
N HIS A 383 9.72 -6.01 -15.93
CA HIS A 383 8.77 -6.64 -15.04
C HIS A 383 9.41 -7.91 -14.46
N PRO A 384 8.98 -8.46 -13.31
CA PRO A 384 9.49 -9.74 -12.84
C PRO A 384 9.42 -10.81 -13.92
N HIS A 385 10.54 -11.45 -14.21
CA HIS A 385 10.61 -12.50 -15.22
C HIS A 385 10.04 -13.83 -14.71
N GLU A 386 9.69 -14.74 -15.64
CA GLU A 386 8.90 -15.93 -15.36
C GLU A 386 9.47 -16.83 -14.25
N GLN A 387 10.81 -16.96 -14.19
CA GLN A 387 11.49 -17.77 -13.17
C GLN A 387 11.26 -17.28 -11.73
N LEU A 388 10.84 -16.01 -11.55
CA LEU A 388 10.56 -15.40 -10.24
C LEU A 388 9.08 -15.43 -9.87
N HIS A 389 8.19 -15.85 -10.79
CA HIS A 389 6.73 -15.78 -10.61
C HIS A 389 6.21 -16.71 -9.53
N HIS A 390 6.97 -17.72 -9.14
CA HIS A 390 6.60 -18.58 -8.01
C HIS A 390 6.55 -17.78 -6.68
N ILE A 391 7.30 -16.69 -6.56
CA ILE A 391 7.31 -15.77 -5.41
C ILE A 391 6.53 -14.48 -5.74
N LYS A 392 6.91 -13.76 -6.83
CA LYS A 392 6.31 -12.46 -7.18
C LYS A 392 6.05 -12.40 -8.68
N LYS A 393 4.76 -12.33 -9.05
CA LYS A 393 4.30 -12.22 -10.44
C LYS A 393 3.64 -10.87 -10.73
N GLU A 394 3.13 -10.21 -9.68
CA GLU A 394 2.37 -8.98 -9.80
C GLU A 394 3.26 -7.80 -10.21
N ASN A 395 2.64 -6.75 -10.76
CA ASN A 395 3.31 -5.52 -11.13
C ASN A 395 4.07 -4.91 -9.94
N ILE A 396 5.20 -4.26 -10.22
CA ILE A 396 6.00 -3.56 -9.23
C ILE A 396 5.48 -2.13 -9.11
N GLY A 397 4.73 -1.88 -8.05
CA GLY A 397 4.17 -0.58 -7.71
C GLY A 397 5.12 0.27 -6.84
N LEU A 398 4.61 1.44 -6.42
CA LEU A 398 5.37 2.43 -5.64
C LEU A 398 6.08 1.83 -4.42
N ILE A 399 5.40 0.97 -3.67
CA ILE A 399 5.91 0.41 -2.40
C ILE A 399 7.08 -0.52 -2.67
N GLU A 400 6.92 -1.43 -3.64
CA GLU A 400 7.98 -2.35 -4.02
C GLU A 400 9.19 -1.62 -4.61
N VAL A 401 8.96 -0.59 -5.43
CA VAL A 401 10.02 0.27 -5.99
C VAL A 401 10.93 0.82 -4.89
N MET A 402 10.37 1.17 -3.72
CA MET A 402 11.12 1.72 -2.59
C MET A 402 11.82 0.67 -1.72
N GLY A 403 11.60 -0.64 -2.00
CA GLY A 403 12.30 -1.73 -1.33
C GLY A 403 11.49 -2.50 -0.29
N LEU A 404 10.14 -2.42 -0.30
CA LEU A 404 9.27 -3.24 0.53
C LEU A 404 8.46 -4.20 -0.34
N ALA A 405 8.75 -5.50 -0.24
CA ALA A 405 7.97 -6.54 -0.89
C ALA A 405 6.61 -6.72 -0.21
N VAL A 406 5.53 -6.57 -0.97
CA VAL A 406 4.20 -6.99 -0.56
C VAL A 406 3.87 -8.29 -1.28
N LEU A 407 4.05 -9.40 -0.58
CA LEU A 407 3.90 -10.75 -1.13
C LEU A 407 2.49 -11.30 -0.85
N PRO A 408 1.95 -12.17 -1.75
CA PRO A 408 0.61 -12.71 -1.61
C PRO A 408 0.50 -13.71 -0.44
N ALA A 409 -0.69 -13.75 0.19
CA ALA A 409 -0.98 -14.59 1.35
C ALA A 409 -0.75 -16.10 1.10
N ARG A 410 -0.91 -16.58 -0.16
CA ARG A 410 -0.65 -17.97 -0.52
C ARG A 410 0.73 -18.46 -0.10
N LEU A 411 1.75 -17.58 -0.14
CA LEU A 411 3.13 -17.93 0.21
C LEU A 411 3.30 -18.38 1.65
N ASP A 412 2.46 -17.94 2.58
CA ASP A 412 2.50 -18.43 3.96
C ASP A 412 2.33 -19.95 4.03
N LYS A 413 1.30 -20.48 3.37
CA LYS A 413 1.02 -21.92 3.32
C LYS A 413 2.02 -22.65 2.42
N GLU A 414 2.36 -22.08 1.28
CA GLU A 414 3.27 -22.70 0.31
C GLU A 414 4.67 -22.88 0.90
N LEU A 415 5.22 -21.89 1.60
CA LEU A 415 6.53 -21.98 2.25
C LEU A 415 6.53 -22.96 3.44
N ALA A 416 5.43 -23.04 4.19
CA ALA A 416 5.29 -24.05 5.25
C ALA A 416 5.29 -25.48 4.66
N LEU A 417 4.49 -25.73 3.62
CA LEU A 417 4.47 -27.02 2.92
C LEU A 417 5.82 -27.37 2.27
N LEU A 418 6.50 -26.36 1.71
CA LEU A 418 7.81 -26.52 1.11
C LEU A 418 8.87 -26.91 2.15
N LYS A 419 8.87 -26.26 3.32
CA LYS A 419 9.70 -26.61 4.46
C LYS A 419 9.54 -28.09 4.84
N ASP A 420 8.29 -28.53 5.02
CA ASP A 420 7.98 -29.92 5.37
C ASP A 420 8.42 -30.91 4.27
N ALA A 421 8.22 -30.55 3.01
CA ALA A 421 8.62 -31.39 1.88
C ALA A 421 10.15 -31.54 1.76
N ILE A 422 10.90 -30.45 1.92
CA ILE A 422 12.38 -30.46 1.92
C ILE A 422 12.91 -31.35 3.05
N LEU A 423 12.39 -31.20 4.28
CA LEU A 423 12.85 -31.94 5.45
C LEU A 423 12.49 -33.44 5.40
N SER A 424 11.39 -33.81 4.74
CA SER A 424 10.95 -35.20 4.58
C SER A 424 11.48 -35.84 3.31
N GLY A 425 12.16 -35.15 2.42
CA GLY A 425 12.61 -35.65 1.12
C GLY A 425 11.46 -35.98 0.16
N ARG A 426 10.30 -35.30 0.31
CA ARG A 426 9.13 -35.54 -0.55
C ARG A 426 9.36 -34.94 -1.93
N ASP A 427 8.90 -35.62 -2.99
CA ASP A 427 8.95 -35.11 -4.35
C ASP A 427 8.05 -33.87 -4.52
N LEU A 428 8.69 -32.72 -4.78
CA LEU A 428 8.01 -31.41 -4.95
C LEU A 428 7.21 -31.34 -6.26
N ARG A 429 7.62 -32.10 -7.29
CA ARG A 429 6.98 -32.08 -8.61
C ARG A 429 5.67 -32.84 -8.64
N ALA A 430 5.50 -33.76 -7.69
CA ALA A 430 4.27 -34.55 -7.52
C ALA A 430 3.15 -33.76 -6.79
N ASP A 431 3.46 -32.61 -6.21
CA ASP A 431 2.51 -31.77 -5.46
C ASP A 431 2.14 -30.53 -6.31
N GLU A 432 0.86 -30.40 -6.69
CA GLU A 432 0.35 -29.30 -7.53
C GLU A 432 0.62 -27.91 -6.94
N THR A 433 0.68 -27.79 -5.61
CA THR A 433 0.96 -26.53 -4.91
C THR A 433 2.45 -26.19 -4.96
N LEU A 434 3.32 -27.21 -4.89
CA LEU A 434 4.76 -27.04 -4.75
C LEU A 434 5.55 -27.11 -6.06
N GLN A 435 5.00 -27.73 -7.12
CA GLN A 435 5.71 -27.94 -8.40
C GLN A 435 6.29 -26.65 -8.98
N LYS A 436 5.63 -25.50 -8.78
CA LYS A 436 6.12 -24.18 -9.24
C LYS A 436 7.36 -23.69 -8.48
N HIS A 437 7.65 -24.25 -7.30
CA HIS A 437 8.83 -23.95 -6.49
C HIS A 437 9.93 -24.99 -6.66
N ALA A 438 9.70 -26.07 -7.41
CA ALA A 438 10.58 -27.24 -7.44
C ALA A 438 12.00 -26.89 -7.91
N ASP A 439 12.14 -26.23 -9.07
CA ASP A 439 13.46 -25.85 -9.61
C ASP A 439 14.25 -24.97 -8.63
N TRP A 440 13.59 -24.00 -8.02
CA TRP A 440 14.17 -23.13 -7.00
C TRP A 440 14.60 -23.91 -5.76
N ALA A 441 13.73 -24.75 -5.22
CA ALA A 441 14.02 -25.54 -4.03
C ALA A 441 15.13 -26.56 -4.25
N GLU A 442 15.18 -27.23 -5.42
CA GLU A 442 16.26 -28.15 -5.80
C GLU A 442 17.61 -27.40 -5.88
N ALA A 443 17.63 -26.20 -6.47
CA ALA A 443 18.83 -25.35 -6.48
C ALA A 443 19.27 -24.96 -5.06
N LEU A 444 18.34 -24.70 -4.14
CA LEU A 444 18.65 -24.42 -2.73
C LEU A 444 19.23 -25.66 -2.03
N GLN A 445 18.67 -26.85 -2.25
CA GLN A 445 19.20 -28.11 -1.69
C GLN A 445 20.63 -28.41 -2.17
N GLY A 446 21.01 -27.93 -3.34
CA GLY A 446 22.40 -27.98 -3.83
C GLY A 446 23.35 -27.01 -3.12
N ARG A 447 22.83 -25.94 -2.48
CA ARG A 447 23.63 -24.88 -1.80
C ARG A 447 23.61 -24.99 -0.28
N TYR A 448 22.55 -25.51 0.30
CA TYR A 448 22.33 -25.52 1.75
C TYR A 448 22.12 -26.94 2.29
N THR A 449 22.56 -27.17 3.52
CA THR A 449 22.11 -28.32 4.32
C THR A 449 20.93 -27.88 5.17
N PHE A 450 19.76 -28.43 4.88
CA PHE A 450 18.52 -28.09 5.59
C PHE A 450 18.37 -28.93 6.86
N THR A 451 18.00 -28.25 7.97
CA THR A 451 17.62 -28.86 9.24
C THR A 451 16.31 -28.23 9.73
N PRO A 452 15.57 -28.87 10.67
CA PRO A 452 14.36 -28.27 11.23
C PRO A 452 14.56 -26.85 11.80
N GLU A 453 15.77 -26.55 12.29
CA GLU A 453 16.11 -25.31 12.95
C GLU A 453 16.41 -24.17 11.96
N ASN A 454 17.01 -24.48 10.79
CA ASN A 454 17.49 -23.44 9.87
C ASN A 454 16.63 -23.26 8.61
N THR A 455 15.77 -24.22 8.27
CA THR A 455 15.04 -24.24 6.98
C THR A 455 14.19 -22.99 6.79
N GLU A 456 13.47 -22.54 7.82
CA GLU A 456 12.61 -21.36 7.73
C GLU A 456 13.42 -20.09 7.46
N GLN A 457 14.53 -19.92 8.16
CA GLN A 457 15.42 -18.77 7.98
C GLN A 457 16.04 -18.76 6.57
N ILE A 458 16.48 -19.94 6.07
CA ILE A 458 17.02 -20.05 4.70
C ILE A 458 15.96 -19.64 3.68
N LEU A 459 14.73 -20.19 3.79
CA LEU A 459 13.65 -19.85 2.86
C LEU A 459 13.30 -18.36 2.91
N GLN A 460 13.28 -17.74 4.09
CA GLN A 460 13.04 -16.29 4.22
C GLN A 460 14.15 -15.46 3.54
N GLN A 461 15.42 -15.82 3.73
CA GLN A 461 16.55 -15.13 3.08
C GLN A 461 16.49 -15.30 1.55
N GLU A 462 16.19 -16.48 1.07
CA GLU A 462 16.12 -16.76 -0.36
C GLU A 462 14.89 -16.12 -1.03
N VAL A 463 13.76 -15.96 -0.33
CA VAL A 463 12.63 -15.14 -0.79
C VAL A 463 13.06 -13.67 -0.92
N GLY A 464 13.85 -13.16 0.01
CA GLY A 464 14.43 -11.82 -0.08
C GLY A 464 15.36 -11.67 -1.28
N ALA A 465 16.20 -12.67 -1.57
CA ALA A 465 17.05 -12.70 -2.74
C ALA A 465 16.25 -12.69 -4.06
N VAL A 466 15.15 -13.45 -4.10
CA VAL A 466 14.22 -13.41 -5.25
C VAL A 466 13.62 -12.01 -5.42
N PHE A 467 13.20 -11.35 -4.33
CA PHE A 467 12.67 -9.99 -4.43
C PHE A 467 13.72 -8.97 -4.91
N MET A 468 14.98 -9.11 -4.49
CA MET A 468 16.06 -8.29 -5.03
C MET A 468 16.16 -8.45 -6.55
N GLN A 469 16.14 -9.69 -7.06
CA GLN A 469 16.15 -9.95 -8.51
C GLN A 469 14.92 -9.37 -9.22
N VAL A 470 13.75 -9.41 -8.57
CA VAL A 470 12.52 -8.76 -9.06
C VAL A 470 12.74 -7.25 -9.29
N LEU A 471 13.42 -6.56 -8.39
CA LEU A 471 13.74 -5.14 -8.56
C LEU A 471 14.78 -4.92 -9.66
N GLU A 472 15.75 -5.82 -9.82
CA GLU A 472 16.72 -5.77 -10.91
C GLU A 472 16.07 -6.01 -12.28
N ASP A 473 15.12 -6.96 -12.37
CA ASP A 473 14.33 -7.17 -13.59
C ASP A 473 13.49 -5.93 -13.95
N ALA A 474 12.90 -5.27 -12.94
CA ALA A 474 12.11 -4.06 -13.12
C ALA A 474 12.94 -2.81 -13.42
N GLY A 475 14.27 -2.84 -13.22
CA GLY A 475 15.19 -1.76 -13.54
C GLY A 475 15.44 -1.65 -15.05
N ILE A 476 15.36 -0.43 -15.59
CA ILE A 476 15.58 -0.18 -17.04
C ILE A 476 17.05 -0.29 -17.37
N TYR A 477 17.86 0.52 -16.74
CA TYR A 477 19.31 0.50 -16.91
C TYR A 477 19.91 -0.47 -15.90
N LYS A 478 20.29 -1.66 -16.39
CA LYS A 478 20.85 -2.71 -15.53
C LYS A 478 22.18 -2.27 -14.89
N ARG A 479 22.52 -2.83 -13.75
CA ARG A 479 23.72 -2.50 -12.96
C ARG A 479 25.03 -3.03 -13.59
N THR A 480 25.11 -3.05 -14.91
CA THR A 480 26.29 -3.40 -15.71
C THR A 480 26.97 -2.14 -16.23
N PRO A 481 28.26 -2.18 -16.62
CA PRO A 481 28.93 -1.03 -17.24
C PRO A 481 28.18 -0.46 -18.46
N ALA A 482 27.56 -1.32 -19.26
CA ALA A 482 26.78 -0.90 -20.44
C ALA A 482 25.48 -0.18 -20.00
N GLY A 483 24.76 -0.72 -19.02
CA GLY A 483 23.54 -0.10 -18.49
C GLY A 483 23.82 1.23 -17.81
N GLN A 484 24.90 1.33 -17.01
CA GLN A 484 25.31 2.60 -16.39
C GLN A 484 25.69 3.65 -17.44
N SER A 485 26.42 3.25 -18.50
CA SER A 485 26.73 4.14 -19.61
C SER A 485 25.46 4.60 -20.35
N ALA A 486 24.48 3.72 -20.54
CA ALA A 486 23.21 4.07 -21.15
C ALA A 486 22.42 5.06 -20.29
N PHE A 487 22.42 4.89 -18.96
CA PHE A 487 21.78 5.84 -18.05
C PHE A 487 22.41 7.23 -18.12
N LEU A 488 23.74 7.29 -18.17
CA LEU A 488 24.47 8.56 -18.36
C LEU A 488 24.17 9.21 -19.72
N ARG A 489 24.00 8.42 -20.81
CA ARG A 489 23.56 8.97 -22.10
C ARG A 489 22.20 9.63 -22.01
N PHE A 490 21.25 9.00 -21.32
CA PHE A 490 19.94 9.61 -21.07
C PHE A 490 20.10 10.92 -20.29
N THR A 491 20.81 10.93 -19.15
CA THR A 491 20.96 12.16 -18.34
C THR A 491 21.64 13.29 -19.11
N ALA A 492 22.57 12.98 -20.03
CA ALA A 492 23.24 13.94 -20.89
C ALA A 492 22.33 14.50 -22.00
N SER A 493 21.20 13.83 -22.30
CA SER A 493 20.24 14.28 -23.31
C SER A 493 19.18 15.23 -22.74
N VAL A 494 19.10 15.38 -21.43
CA VAL A 494 18.20 16.28 -20.72
C VAL A 494 18.84 17.67 -20.63
#